data_27c38606d67d43f9da7c3b4cbb9cc871
#
_entry.id   27c38606d67d43f9da7c3b4cbb9cc871
#
_cell.length_a   1.000
_cell.length_b   1.000
_cell.length_c   1.000
_cell.angle_alpha   90.00
_cell.angle_beta   90.00
_cell.angle_gamma   90.00
#
_symmetry.space_group_name_H-M   'P 1'
#
loop_
_entity.id
_entity.type
_entity.pdbx_description
1 polymer ?
#
loop_
_entity_poly.entity_id
_entity_poly.type
_entity_poly.pdbx_seq_one_letter_code
_entity_poly.pdbx_strand_id
1 'polypeptide(L)'
;MSKTVLTCTCLGTQNVDAKALSEATGMDVKAPCAALCTDQIDLAAKALGAGDAIICCTQEAATFEALADDLEVAAPGLVDIRDRGGWTSDTRDTAPKMAALLAEAALPAVPHKAVDVVSEGMCLILGPEEVALAAADQLKEFLNVTVLLSPGAEVPDTRAFDVVVGHLRRASGALGQFEVVIDGLQQVIPGGRGARSLSPPRDGGQSSCDVILDLRGGPALFPAPEKREGYLRADPGHPPSVAAATLEASHLTGTFEKPLYVKAEPVLCAHSRAEQTGCTRCLDLCPTGAIVPAGDHVSVDPMICAGCGACSSVCPSGAISYDAPPVDLTFRRVQTLAQTYLAAGGKDPRLLVHDAHGRDMIELAARHGRGLPADVIPLEMSAIGAFGHAEMVAGLAAGFANVTVMPGPGADSAALEAQVALAQALAEPNRVALLDCSDPEAMSDALFDQTPAPNAVTPVRPMGTRRQITRQAARALHPDAEQLPLPDGAPYGAILVNKDSCTLCLSCVSLCPSGALGDNSDKPQLRFQEDACLQCGLCATICPEDAITLEPRLDLT
;
A
#
# COMPACT_ATOMS: atom_id res chain seq x y z
N MET A 1 -20.26 24.68 -5.59
CA MET A 1 -19.79 25.97 -5.06
C MET A 1 -18.27 25.97 -5.14
N SER A 2 -17.62 27.13 -5.37
CA SER A 2 -16.16 27.21 -5.37
C SER A 2 -15.67 27.03 -3.92
N LYS A 3 -14.69 26.14 -3.70
CA LYS A 3 -14.08 25.94 -2.37
C LYS A 3 -13.35 27.21 -1.95
N THR A 4 -13.53 27.63 -0.69
CA THR A 4 -12.76 28.74 -0.11
C THR A 4 -11.43 28.22 0.41
N VAL A 5 -10.33 28.81 -0.02
CA VAL A 5 -8.97 28.40 0.36
C VAL A 5 -8.33 29.46 1.23
N LEU A 6 -7.87 29.07 2.41
CA LEU A 6 -7.10 29.90 3.32
C LEU A 6 -5.63 29.53 3.26
N THR A 7 -4.79 30.53 3.01
CA THR A 7 -3.34 30.40 2.95
C THR A 7 -2.68 31.20 4.06
N CYS A 8 -1.46 30.82 4.45
CA CYS A 8 -0.70 31.47 5.51
C CYS A 8 0.76 31.65 5.10
N THR A 9 1.37 32.81 5.43
CA THR A 9 2.81 33.02 5.24
C THR A 9 3.66 32.48 6.39
N CYS A 10 3.02 31.93 7.43
CA CYS A 10 3.71 31.46 8.65
C CYS A 10 4.68 32.51 9.19
N LEU A 11 4.17 33.69 9.56
CA LEU A 11 4.95 34.84 10.03
C LEU A 11 6.00 35.34 9.01
N GLY A 12 5.71 35.21 7.71
CA GLY A 12 6.59 35.65 6.64
C GLY A 12 7.73 34.69 6.28
N THR A 13 7.67 33.45 6.76
CA THR A 13 8.71 32.43 6.46
C THR A 13 8.54 31.76 5.11
N GLN A 14 7.38 31.90 4.47
CA GLN A 14 7.14 31.47 3.09
C GLN A 14 6.43 32.55 2.29
N ASN A 15 6.61 32.52 0.97
CA ASN A 15 5.90 33.37 0.04
C ASN A 15 4.73 32.61 -0.59
N VAL A 16 3.54 33.23 -0.61
CA VAL A 16 2.34 32.65 -1.21
C VAL A 16 1.69 33.67 -2.12
N ASP A 17 1.63 33.38 -3.41
CA ASP A 17 0.89 34.18 -4.39
C ASP A 17 -0.54 33.64 -4.53
N ALA A 18 -1.45 34.18 -3.71
CA ALA A 18 -2.85 33.77 -3.72
C ALA A 18 -3.53 34.01 -5.07
N LYS A 19 -3.11 35.02 -5.84
CA LYS A 19 -3.67 35.30 -7.14
C LYS A 19 -3.26 34.21 -8.16
N ALA A 20 -1.98 33.89 -8.22
CA ALA A 20 -1.49 32.80 -9.06
C ALA A 20 -2.15 31.46 -8.72
N LEU A 21 -2.31 31.14 -7.42
CA LEU A 21 -3.01 29.94 -6.98
C LEU A 21 -4.48 29.94 -7.40
N SER A 22 -5.18 31.08 -7.28
CA SER A 22 -6.59 31.19 -7.69
C SER A 22 -6.76 31.03 -9.20
N GLU A 23 -5.90 31.65 -10.00
CA GLU A 23 -5.92 31.55 -11.46
C GLU A 23 -5.64 30.12 -11.93
N ALA A 24 -4.66 29.44 -11.31
CA ALA A 24 -4.27 28.08 -11.69
C ALA A 24 -5.30 27.00 -11.28
N THR A 25 -5.97 27.18 -10.14
CA THR A 25 -6.88 26.17 -9.58
C THR A 25 -8.36 26.48 -9.83
N GLY A 26 -8.71 27.72 -10.16
CA GLY A 26 -10.10 28.17 -10.26
C GLY A 26 -10.83 28.26 -8.92
N MET A 27 -10.12 28.16 -7.79
CA MET A 27 -10.68 28.24 -6.44
C MET A 27 -10.64 29.68 -5.91
N ASP A 28 -11.45 29.96 -4.88
CA ASP A 28 -11.47 31.25 -4.18
C ASP A 28 -10.35 31.29 -3.12
N VAL A 29 -9.12 31.55 -3.57
CA VAL A 29 -7.95 31.65 -2.68
C VAL A 29 -7.89 33.03 -2.05
N LYS A 30 -8.03 33.08 -0.73
CA LYS A 30 -7.99 34.34 0.02
C LYS A 30 -6.57 34.86 0.15
N ALA A 31 -6.46 36.18 0.36
CA ALA A 31 -5.17 36.82 0.66
C ALA A 31 -4.47 36.08 1.82
N PRO A 32 -3.13 35.85 1.73
CA PRO A 32 -2.41 35.09 2.74
C PRO A 32 -2.50 35.76 4.12
N CYS A 33 -2.82 34.95 5.13
CA CYS A 33 -2.73 35.33 6.53
C CYS A 33 -1.27 35.33 7.00
N ALA A 34 -0.96 36.11 8.03
CA ALA A 34 0.36 36.07 8.67
C ALA A 34 0.47 34.87 9.65
N ALA A 35 -0.54 34.67 10.49
CA ALA A 35 -0.59 33.66 11.54
C ALA A 35 -2.03 33.15 11.71
N LEU A 36 -2.47 32.28 10.79
CA LEU A 36 -3.86 31.80 10.73
C LEU A 36 -4.24 30.94 11.93
N CYS A 37 -3.32 30.17 12.48
CA CYS A 37 -3.57 29.26 13.61
C CYS A 37 -3.60 29.96 14.99
N THR A 38 -3.22 31.25 15.05
CA THR A 38 -3.17 32.05 16.30
C THR A 38 -3.96 33.33 16.16
N ASP A 39 -3.30 34.45 15.82
CA ASP A 39 -3.88 35.79 15.83
C ASP A 39 -5.05 36.01 14.85
N GLN A 40 -5.13 35.18 13.81
CA GLN A 40 -6.13 35.28 12.74
C GLN A 40 -7.08 34.06 12.68
N ILE A 41 -7.20 33.29 13.75
CA ILE A 41 -8.03 32.09 13.82
C ILE A 41 -9.51 32.37 13.53
N ASP A 42 -9.99 33.56 13.82
CA ASP A 42 -11.36 33.99 13.50
C ASP A 42 -11.66 33.92 11.99
N LEU A 43 -10.64 34.07 11.13
CA LEU A 43 -10.80 33.93 9.68
C LEU A 43 -11.03 32.45 9.30
N ALA A 44 -10.37 31.54 9.99
CA ALA A 44 -10.61 30.10 9.84
C ALA A 44 -12.03 29.76 10.31
N ALA A 45 -12.44 30.21 11.49
CA ALA A 45 -13.78 30.02 12.02
C ALA A 45 -14.87 30.51 11.05
N LYS A 46 -14.69 31.70 10.48
CA LYS A 46 -15.62 32.28 9.50
C LYS A 46 -15.70 31.46 8.22
N ALA A 47 -14.56 30.95 7.71
CA ALA A 47 -14.52 30.14 6.50
C ALA A 47 -15.17 28.77 6.73
N LEU A 48 -14.89 28.12 7.87
CA LEU A 48 -15.51 26.86 8.28
C LEU A 48 -17.03 26.99 8.42
N GLY A 49 -17.50 28.03 9.07
CA GLY A 49 -18.94 28.31 9.21
C GLY A 49 -19.65 28.62 7.89
N ALA A 50 -18.92 29.05 6.86
CA ALA A 50 -19.46 29.23 5.51
C ALA A 50 -19.51 27.93 4.69
N GLY A 51 -18.85 26.86 5.13
CA GLY A 51 -18.80 25.53 4.52
C GLY A 51 -17.70 25.39 3.46
N ASP A 52 -17.30 24.16 3.21
CA ASP A 52 -16.39 23.70 2.14
C ASP A 52 -15.04 24.48 2.05
N ALA A 53 -14.36 24.60 3.20
CA ALA A 53 -13.08 25.29 3.32
C ALA A 53 -11.89 24.33 3.16
N ILE A 54 -10.82 24.83 2.53
CA ILE A 54 -9.48 24.20 2.52
C ILE A 54 -8.52 25.13 3.25
N ILE A 55 -7.79 24.59 4.22
CA ILE A 55 -6.74 25.30 4.96
C ILE A 55 -5.37 24.76 4.55
N CYS A 56 -4.51 25.65 4.06
CA CYS A 56 -3.17 25.29 3.60
C CYS A 56 -2.19 25.18 4.78
N CYS A 57 -2.49 24.25 5.71
CA CYS A 57 -1.68 23.95 6.89
C CYS A 57 -2.03 22.57 7.43
N THR A 58 -1.04 21.69 7.58
CA THR A 58 -1.16 20.40 8.25
C THR A 58 -0.46 20.39 9.61
N GLN A 59 0.48 21.32 9.84
CA GLN A 59 1.20 21.47 11.11
C GLN A 59 0.23 21.65 12.29
N GLU A 60 -0.81 22.45 12.12
CA GLU A 60 -1.80 22.78 13.14
C GLU A 60 -3.17 22.12 12.84
N ALA A 61 -3.15 20.93 12.24
CA ALA A 61 -4.35 20.17 11.89
C ALA A 61 -5.31 20.05 13.09
N ALA A 62 -4.78 19.60 14.24
CA ALA A 62 -5.57 19.42 15.46
C ALA A 62 -6.27 20.71 15.93
N THR A 63 -5.64 21.88 15.75
CA THR A 63 -6.24 23.19 16.10
C THR A 63 -7.44 23.48 15.20
N PHE A 64 -7.35 23.22 13.90
CA PHE A 64 -8.44 23.48 12.96
C PHE A 64 -9.55 22.44 13.02
N GLU A 65 -9.23 21.19 13.34
CA GLU A 65 -10.20 20.12 13.60
C GLU A 65 -10.99 20.42 14.87
N ALA A 66 -10.32 20.75 15.98
CA ALA A 66 -10.98 21.16 17.21
C ALA A 66 -11.88 22.40 17.01
N LEU A 67 -11.42 23.39 16.21
CA LEU A 67 -12.24 24.54 15.87
C LEU A 67 -13.51 24.17 15.08
N ALA A 68 -13.41 23.19 14.16
CA ALA A 68 -14.56 22.69 13.41
C ALA A 68 -15.54 21.94 14.33
N ASP A 69 -15.03 21.16 15.27
CA ASP A 69 -15.83 20.45 16.29
C ASP A 69 -16.55 21.46 17.20
N ASP A 70 -15.87 22.50 17.68
CA ASP A 70 -16.46 23.57 18.50
C ASP A 70 -17.57 24.35 17.75
N LEU A 71 -17.46 24.46 16.43
CA LEU A 71 -18.45 25.10 15.58
C LEU A 71 -19.56 24.15 15.10
N GLU A 72 -19.47 22.86 15.43
CA GLU A 72 -20.38 21.80 14.98
C GLU A 72 -20.47 21.72 13.44
N VAL A 73 -19.35 21.91 12.74
CA VAL A 73 -19.25 21.84 11.27
C VAL A 73 -18.29 20.73 10.83
N ALA A 74 -18.34 20.38 9.55
CA ALA A 74 -17.41 19.40 8.99
C ALA A 74 -15.95 19.90 9.06
N ALA A 75 -15.01 18.98 9.33
CA ALA A 75 -13.59 19.27 9.32
C ALA A 75 -13.15 19.86 7.96
N PRO A 76 -12.20 20.81 7.94
CA PRO A 76 -11.69 21.39 6.70
C PRO A 76 -10.87 20.36 5.90
N GLY A 77 -10.78 20.58 4.60
CA GLY A 77 -9.69 19.97 3.83
C GLY A 77 -8.37 20.59 4.27
N LEU A 78 -7.36 19.75 4.54
CA LEU A 78 -6.03 20.22 4.95
C LEU A 78 -5.02 19.91 3.85
N VAL A 79 -4.11 20.84 3.56
CA VAL A 79 -3.04 20.64 2.60
C VAL A 79 -1.74 21.30 3.06
N ASP A 80 -0.64 20.56 2.98
CA ASP A 80 0.68 21.13 3.24
C ASP A 80 1.25 21.73 1.95
N ILE A 81 1.33 23.05 1.89
CA ILE A 81 2.04 23.79 0.83
C ILE A 81 3.35 24.39 1.33
N ARG A 82 3.62 24.34 2.62
CA ARG A 82 4.81 24.90 3.26
C ARG A 82 5.99 23.96 3.19
N ASP A 83 5.90 22.81 3.85
CA ASP A 83 7.01 21.84 3.94
C ASP A 83 7.20 21.13 2.59
N ARG A 84 6.12 20.85 1.88
CA ARG A 84 6.13 20.24 0.55
C ARG A 84 6.46 21.22 -0.59
N GLY A 85 6.38 22.53 -0.38
CA GLY A 85 6.51 23.53 -1.44
C GLY A 85 7.26 24.80 -1.08
N GLY A 86 6.80 25.53 -0.06
CA GLY A 86 7.25 26.89 0.25
C GLY A 86 8.60 26.98 0.94
N TRP A 87 8.91 26.03 1.83
CA TRP A 87 10.20 25.97 2.50
C TRP A 87 11.23 25.21 1.67
N THR A 88 11.92 25.95 0.81
CA THR A 88 12.96 25.44 -0.07
C THR A 88 14.07 26.47 -0.24
N SER A 89 15.30 26.02 -0.45
CA SER A 89 16.43 26.85 -0.87
C SER A 89 16.45 27.10 -2.38
N ASP A 90 15.51 26.53 -3.15
CA ASP A 90 15.37 26.79 -4.57
C ASP A 90 14.90 28.24 -4.81
N THR A 91 15.57 28.92 -5.73
CA THR A 91 15.23 30.32 -6.07
C THR A 91 14.15 30.43 -7.16
N ARG A 92 13.76 29.29 -7.74
CA ARG A 92 12.67 29.23 -8.74
C ARG A 92 11.32 29.43 -8.06
N ASP A 93 10.33 29.86 -8.85
CA ASP A 93 8.97 30.06 -8.38
C ASP A 93 8.33 28.73 -7.94
N THR A 94 7.80 28.69 -6.73
CA THR A 94 7.11 27.54 -6.15
C THR A 94 5.58 27.60 -6.31
N ALA A 95 5.02 28.71 -6.81
CA ALA A 95 3.57 28.85 -6.99
C ALA A 95 2.96 27.74 -7.87
N PRO A 96 3.58 27.29 -8.98
CA PRO A 96 3.06 26.15 -9.74
C PRO A 96 2.95 24.86 -8.92
N LYS A 97 3.94 24.56 -8.08
CA LYS A 97 3.91 23.40 -7.18
C LYS A 97 2.83 23.52 -6.12
N MET A 98 2.71 24.68 -5.47
CA MET A 98 1.65 24.93 -4.47
C MET A 98 0.26 24.80 -5.10
N ALA A 99 0.06 25.30 -6.33
CA ALA A 99 -1.19 25.16 -7.06
C ALA A 99 -1.51 23.68 -7.36
N ALA A 100 -0.52 22.89 -7.77
CA ALA A 100 -0.70 21.46 -8.02
C ALA A 100 -1.10 20.70 -6.76
N LEU A 101 -0.41 20.94 -5.63
CA LEU A 101 -0.73 20.34 -4.33
C LEU A 101 -2.13 20.71 -3.85
N LEU A 102 -2.52 21.98 -4.03
CA LEU A 102 -3.84 22.46 -3.68
C LEU A 102 -4.94 21.81 -4.53
N ALA A 103 -4.72 21.71 -5.84
CA ALA A 103 -5.67 21.06 -6.75
C ALA A 103 -5.83 19.57 -6.46
N GLU A 104 -4.75 18.89 -6.10
CA GLU A 104 -4.76 17.48 -5.68
C GLU A 104 -5.55 17.31 -4.39
N ALA A 105 -5.33 18.13 -3.38
CA ALA A 105 -6.06 18.10 -2.10
C ALA A 105 -7.56 18.43 -2.26
N ALA A 106 -7.93 19.14 -3.31
CA ALA A 106 -9.34 19.47 -3.62
C ALA A 106 -10.10 18.33 -4.32
N LEU A 107 -9.42 17.25 -4.71
CA LEU A 107 -10.08 16.07 -5.28
C LEU A 107 -11.09 15.49 -4.28
N PRO A 108 -12.23 14.98 -4.75
CA PRO A 108 -13.20 14.36 -3.87
C PRO A 108 -12.58 13.18 -3.11
N ALA A 109 -12.79 13.15 -1.80
CA ALA A 109 -12.44 11.99 -0.98
C ALA A 109 -13.25 10.78 -1.45
N VAL A 110 -12.60 9.64 -1.59
CA VAL A 110 -13.26 8.37 -1.89
C VAL A 110 -13.26 7.57 -0.60
N PRO A 111 -14.43 7.27 -0.02
CA PRO A 111 -14.49 6.46 1.18
C PRO A 111 -13.97 5.04 0.89
N HIS A 112 -13.13 4.54 1.75
CA HIS A 112 -12.71 3.14 1.71
C HIS A 112 -13.76 2.25 2.40
N LYS A 113 -13.81 1.01 2.00
CA LYS A 113 -14.63 0.00 2.67
C LYS A 113 -13.85 -0.55 3.85
N ALA A 114 -14.55 -0.79 4.94
CA ALA A 114 -13.98 -1.39 6.13
C ALA A 114 -14.95 -2.44 6.71
N VAL A 115 -14.42 -3.26 7.60
CA VAL A 115 -15.18 -4.21 8.41
C VAL A 115 -14.79 -4.05 9.86
N ASP A 116 -15.73 -4.25 10.75
CA ASP A 116 -15.48 -4.22 12.17
C ASP A 116 -14.81 -5.53 12.62
N VAL A 117 -13.72 -5.41 13.38
CA VAL A 117 -13.02 -6.50 14.05
C VAL A 117 -13.26 -6.32 15.54
N VAL A 118 -13.91 -7.29 16.16
CA VAL A 118 -14.19 -7.26 17.59
C VAL A 118 -13.15 -8.12 18.32
N SER A 119 -12.50 -7.53 19.31
CA SER A 119 -11.64 -8.22 20.27
C SER A 119 -12.27 -8.12 21.66
N GLU A 120 -12.64 -9.24 22.23
CA GLU A 120 -13.15 -9.33 23.61
C GLU A 120 -12.03 -9.34 24.65
N GLY A 121 -10.78 -9.26 24.18
CA GLY A 121 -9.59 -9.24 25.03
C GLY A 121 -9.11 -10.62 25.49
N MET A 122 -9.49 -11.69 24.80
CA MET A 122 -8.93 -13.02 25.08
C MET A 122 -7.48 -13.08 24.61
N CYS A 123 -6.53 -13.07 25.55
CA CYS A 123 -5.10 -13.01 25.27
C CYS A 123 -4.40 -14.31 25.61
N LEU A 124 -3.71 -14.90 24.63
CA LEU A 124 -2.84 -16.06 24.84
C LEU A 124 -1.38 -15.59 24.95
N ILE A 125 -0.76 -15.84 26.11
CA ILE A 125 0.66 -15.53 26.34
C ILE A 125 1.49 -16.81 26.20
N LEU A 126 2.55 -16.73 25.40
CA LEU A 126 3.51 -17.80 25.13
C LEU A 126 4.90 -17.36 25.59
N GLY A 127 5.63 -18.17 26.33
CA GLY A 127 7.00 -17.82 26.69
C GLY A 127 7.56 -18.59 27.87
N PRO A 128 8.80 -18.26 28.31
CA PRO A 128 9.36 -18.77 29.53
C PRO A 128 8.48 -18.41 30.73
N GLU A 129 8.38 -19.33 31.69
CA GLU A 129 7.48 -19.25 32.84
C GLU A 129 7.55 -17.87 33.53
N GLU A 130 8.75 -17.43 33.94
CA GLU A 130 8.93 -16.19 34.69
C GLU A 130 8.45 -14.96 33.91
N VAL A 131 8.79 -14.86 32.60
CA VAL A 131 8.45 -13.71 31.76
C VAL A 131 6.96 -13.72 31.42
N ALA A 132 6.40 -14.89 31.08
CA ALA A 132 4.99 -15.02 30.70
C ALA A 132 4.06 -14.74 31.88
N LEU A 133 4.40 -15.22 33.08
CA LEU A 133 3.61 -14.96 34.28
C LEU A 133 3.68 -13.50 34.75
N ALA A 134 4.86 -12.84 34.59
CA ALA A 134 5.00 -11.41 34.86
C ALA A 134 4.17 -10.55 33.89
N ALA A 135 4.13 -10.90 32.61
CA ALA A 135 3.28 -10.22 31.63
C ALA A 135 1.78 -10.46 31.93
N ALA A 136 1.40 -11.69 32.31
CA ALA A 136 0.03 -12.02 32.70
C ALA A 136 -0.44 -11.21 33.91
N ASP A 137 0.42 -11.02 34.91
CA ASP A 137 0.10 -10.24 36.11
C ASP A 137 -0.13 -8.75 35.78
N GLN A 138 0.54 -8.21 34.76
CA GLN A 138 0.32 -6.84 34.27
C GLN A 138 -0.98 -6.72 33.44
N LEU A 139 -1.36 -7.75 32.68
CA LEU A 139 -2.48 -7.71 31.75
C LEU A 139 -3.83 -8.12 32.36
N LYS A 140 -3.83 -8.83 33.48
CA LYS A 140 -5.04 -9.42 34.12
C LYS A 140 -6.17 -8.43 34.41
N GLU A 141 -5.88 -7.15 34.58
CA GLU A 141 -6.88 -6.11 34.83
C GLU A 141 -7.49 -5.54 33.54
N PHE A 142 -6.87 -5.83 32.40
CA PHE A 142 -7.26 -5.31 31.09
C PHE A 142 -7.82 -6.37 30.15
N LEU A 143 -7.28 -7.61 30.24
CA LEU A 143 -7.56 -8.70 29.32
C LEU A 143 -7.90 -10.00 30.03
N ASN A 144 -8.61 -10.89 29.34
CA ASN A 144 -8.84 -12.26 29.73
C ASN A 144 -7.63 -13.13 29.37
N VAL A 145 -6.69 -13.26 30.29
CA VAL A 145 -5.38 -13.85 30.01
C VAL A 145 -5.39 -15.36 30.21
N THR A 146 -4.83 -16.07 29.23
CA THR A 146 -4.45 -17.49 29.34
C THR A 146 -2.93 -17.61 29.07
N VAL A 147 -2.19 -18.22 29.98
CA VAL A 147 -0.75 -18.49 29.83
C VAL A 147 -0.56 -19.94 29.41
N LEU A 148 0.12 -20.19 28.30
CA LEU A 148 0.54 -21.52 27.89
C LEU A 148 1.99 -21.77 28.34
N LEU A 149 2.14 -22.61 29.37
CA LEU A 149 3.45 -23.03 29.87
C LEU A 149 3.93 -24.32 29.19
N SER A 150 5.22 -24.49 29.12
CA SER A 150 5.83 -25.75 28.63
C SER A 150 5.62 -26.88 29.62
N PRO A 151 5.55 -28.15 29.17
CA PRO A 151 5.48 -29.30 30.07
C PRO A 151 6.63 -29.34 31.07
N GLY A 152 6.31 -29.55 32.32
CA GLY A 152 7.26 -29.58 33.43
C GLY A 152 7.47 -28.24 34.12
N ALA A 153 6.88 -27.15 33.63
CA ALA A 153 6.85 -25.87 34.35
C ALA A 153 6.01 -25.93 35.62
N GLU A 154 6.36 -25.16 36.63
CA GLU A 154 5.62 -25.04 37.86
C GLU A 154 4.34 -24.21 37.64
N VAL A 155 3.18 -24.77 37.91
CA VAL A 155 1.90 -24.07 37.75
C VAL A 155 1.65 -23.18 38.97
N PRO A 156 1.55 -21.86 38.81
CA PRO A 156 1.39 -20.93 39.91
C PRO A 156 0.02 -21.10 40.61
N ASP A 157 -0.03 -20.82 41.91
CA ASP A 157 -1.30 -20.77 42.64
C ASP A 157 -1.98 -19.41 42.44
N THR A 158 -2.53 -19.21 41.24
CA THR A 158 -3.27 -18.00 40.88
C THR A 158 -4.69 -18.31 40.45
N ARG A 159 -5.60 -17.36 40.65
CA ARG A 159 -6.96 -17.33 40.09
C ARG A 159 -7.20 -16.06 39.28
N ALA A 160 -6.18 -15.26 39.11
CA ALA A 160 -6.27 -13.98 38.40
C ALA A 160 -6.26 -14.14 36.88
N PHE A 161 -5.74 -15.26 36.40
CA PHE A 161 -5.70 -15.63 34.98
C PHE A 161 -5.62 -17.16 34.84
N ASP A 162 -5.92 -17.64 33.64
CA ASP A 162 -5.87 -19.07 33.35
C ASP A 162 -4.45 -19.52 32.98
N VAL A 163 -4.10 -20.74 33.40
CA VAL A 163 -2.83 -21.38 33.05
C VAL A 163 -3.12 -22.76 32.48
N VAL A 164 -2.54 -23.04 31.33
CA VAL A 164 -2.55 -24.35 30.67
C VAL A 164 -1.13 -24.78 30.38
N VAL A 165 -0.89 -26.08 30.28
CA VAL A 165 0.41 -26.66 29.97
C VAL A 165 0.32 -27.40 28.66
N GLY A 166 1.34 -27.27 27.81
CA GLY A 166 1.38 -27.97 26.52
C GLY A 166 2.37 -27.36 25.54
N HIS A 167 2.30 -27.82 24.31
CA HIS A 167 3.09 -27.30 23.21
C HIS A 167 2.19 -26.73 22.12
N LEU A 168 2.37 -25.47 21.76
CA LEU A 168 1.68 -24.89 20.62
C LEU A 168 2.17 -25.58 19.33
N ARG A 169 1.26 -26.29 18.65
CA ARG A 169 1.54 -26.96 17.38
C ARG A 169 1.31 -26.04 16.19
N ARG A 170 0.22 -25.26 16.20
CA ARG A 170 -0.19 -24.37 15.11
C ARG A 170 -0.99 -23.20 15.63
N ALA A 171 -0.81 -22.06 15.01
CA ALA A 171 -1.70 -20.91 15.13
C ALA A 171 -2.12 -20.43 13.73
N SER A 172 -3.32 -19.89 13.58
CA SER A 172 -3.87 -19.29 12.37
C SER A 172 -4.81 -18.15 12.73
N GLY A 173 -5.14 -17.27 11.77
CA GLY A 173 -6.02 -16.12 11.99
C GLY A 173 -5.29 -14.80 12.20
N ALA A 174 -6.00 -13.84 12.74
CA ALA A 174 -5.56 -12.47 13.04
C ALA A 174 -6.32 -11.93 14.27
N LEU A 175 -6.16 -10.65 14.59
CA LEU A 175 -6.85 -9.97 15.70
C LEU A 175 -8.34 -10.36 15.78
N GLY A 176 -8.80 -10.71 16.97
CA GLY A 176 -10.18 -11.10 17.26
C GLY A 176 -10.56 -12.53 16.83
N GLN A 177 -9.69 -13.27 16.12
CA GLN A 177 -10.03 -14.60 15.59
C GLN A 177 -8.82 -15.52 15.38
N PHE A 178 -7.88 -15.52 16.30
CA PHE A 178 -6.82 -16.53 16.27
C PHE A 178 -7.38 -17.90 16.70
N GLU A 179 -6.98 -18.92 15.94
CA GLU A 179 -7.18 -20.32 16.30
C GLU A 179 -5.84 -20.96 16.62
N VAL A 180 -5.78 -21.69 17.72
CA VAL A 180 -4.57 -22.39 18.17
C VAL A 180 -4.82 -23.87 18.39
N VAL A 181 -3.82 -24.68 18.06
CA VAL A 181 -3.82 -26.12 18.29
C VAL A 181 -2.65 -26.47 19.19
N ILE A 182 -2.94 -27.13 20.32
CA ILE A 182 -1.99 -27.43 21.39
C ILE A 182 -1.90 -28.95 21.55
N ASP A 183 -0.70 -29.49 21.55
CA ASP A 183 -0.42 -30.89 21.86
C ASP A 183 0.06 -31.05 23.31
N GLY A 184 -0.24 -32.20 23.90
CA GLY A 184 0.03 -32.44 25.31
C GLY A 184 -0.75 -31.49 26.23
N LEU A 185 -1.89 -30.95 25.77
CA LEU A 185 -2.69 -29.98 26.52
C LEU A 185 -3.15 -30.55 27.87
N GLN A 186 -2.76 -29.87 28.92
CA GLN A 186 -3.21 -30.14 30.28
C GLN A 186 -3.82 -28.88 30.89
N GLN A 187 -4.97 -29.01 31.50
CA GLN A 187 -5.68 -27.96 32.20
C GLN A 187 -5.58 -28.15 33.72
N VAL A 188 -5.53 -27.04 34.44
CA VAL A 188 -5.59 -27.09 35.90
C VAL A 188 -6.96 -27.58 36.32
N ILE A 189 -7.01 -28.66 37.12
CA ILE A 189 -8.26 -29.19 37.66
C ILE A 189 -8.68 -28.29 38.81
N PRO A 190 -9.83 -27.62 38.73
CA PRO A 190 -10.32 -26.80 39.82
C PRO A 190 -10.71 -27.69 41.02
N GLY A 191 -10.21 -27.43 42.18
CA GLY A 191 -10.65 -28.11 43.36
C GLY A 191 -9.70 -28.10 44.54
N GLY A 192 -10.24 -28.38 45.69
CA GLY A 192 -9.59 -28.84 46.90
C GLY A 192 -8.64 -27.88 47.60
N ARG A 193 -8.28 -28.33 48.81
CA ARG A 193 -7.18 -27.76 49.59
C ARG A 193 -5.93 -28.59 49.26
N GLY A 194 -4.90 -27.97 48.78
CA GLY A 194 -3.61 -28.63 48.46
C GLY A 194 -3.02 -28.25 47.10
N ALA A 195 -2.01 -29.00 46.67
CA ALA A 195 -1.36 -28.76 45.38
C ALA A 195 -2.34 -28.95 44.22
N ARG A 196 -2.25 -28.06 43.23
CA ARG A 196 -3.06 -28.13 42.01
C ARG A 196 -2.68 -29.38 41.20
N SER A 197 -3.67 -30.06 40.68
CA SER A 197 -3.48 -31.18 39.77
C SER A 197 -3.79 -30.77 38.33
N LEU A 198 -3.09 -31.35 37.40
CA LEU A 198 -3.30 -31.19 35.97
C LEU A 198 -4.15 -32.33 35.41
N SER A 199 -4.95 -32.07 34.42
CA SER A 199 -5.64 -33.11 33.64
C SER A 199 -4.63 -34.00 32.91
N PRO A 200 -5.00 -35.22 32.52
CA PRO A 200 -4.17 -36.02 31.64
C PRO A 200 -3.84 -35.25 30.35
N PRO A 201 -2.60 -35.38 29.81
CA PRO A 201 -2.20 -34.70 28.58
C PRO A 201 -3.05 -35.18 27.40
N ARG A 202 -3.41 -34.26 26.52
CA ARG A 202 -4.24 -34.52 25.33
C ARG A 202 -3.65 -33.78 24.14
N ASP A 203 -3.44 -34.49 23.02
CA ASP A 203 -3.00 -33.89 21.76
C ASP A 203 -4.17 -33.30 20.96
N GLY A 204 -3.88 -32.28 20.14
CA GLY A 204 -4.84 -31.65 19.25
C GLY A 204 -5.90 -30.83 19.97
N GLY A 205 -5.62 -30.34 21.19
CA GLY A 205 -6.50 -29.40 21.88
C GLY A 205 -6.65 -28.12 21.08
N GLN A 206 -7.89 -27.71 20.80
CA GLN A 206 -8.22 -26.49 20.07
C GLN A 206 -8.67 -25.39 21.03
N SER A 207 -8.26 -24.15 20.76
CA SER A 207 -8.72 -22.96 21.46
C SER A 207 -8.69 -21.76 20.52
N SER A 208 -9.42 -20.72 20.88
CA SER A 208 -9.41 -19.43 20.18
C SER A 208 -8.95 -18.33 21.13
N CYS A 209 -8.39 -17.27 20.56
CA CYS A 209 -8.06 -16.04 21.28
C CYS A 209 -8.07 -14.84 20.32
N ASP A 210 -8.16 -13.65 20.89
CA ASP A 210 -8.18 -12.41 20.11
C ASP A 210 -6.79 -11.86 19.89
N VAL A 211 -5.89 -12.07 20.85
CA VAL A 211 -4.52 -11.55 20.88
C VAL A 211 -3.56 -12.68 21.24
N ILE A 212 -2.41 -12.74 20.56
CA ILE A 212 -1.29 -13.62 20.93
C ILE A 212 -0.08 -12.76 21.30
N LEU A 213 0.38 -12.89 22.56
CA LEU A 213 1.63 -12.29 23.03
C LEU A 213 2.73 -13.36 23.05
N ASP A 214 3.59 -13.36 22.04
CA ASP A 214 4.66 -14.34 21.85
C ASP A 214 5.99 -13.88 22.43
N LEU A 215 6.29 -14.34 23.62
CA LEU A 215 7.53 -14.08 24.37
C LEU A 215 8.49 -15.27 24.34
N ARG A 216 8.38 -16.20 23.37
CA ARG A 216 9.19 -17.42 23.34
C ARG A 216 10.65 -17.19 22.92
N GLY A 217 10.95 -16.06 22.21
CA GLY A 217 12.26 -15.79 21.64
C GLY A 217 12.66 -16.70 20.45
N GLY A 218 11.79 -17.66 20.08
CA GLY A 218 11.98 -18.61 18.99
C GLY A 218 11.51 -18.07 17.62
N PRO A 219 11.33 -18.94 16.59
CA PRO A 219 10.78 -18.55 15.31
C PRO A 219 9.36 -17.96 15.43
N ALA A 220 9.05 -16.97 14.58
CA ALA A 220 7.71 -16.40 14.52
C ALA A 220 6.66 -17.42 14.09
N LEU A 221 5.43 -17.26 14.58
CA LEU A 221 4.30 -18.15 14.23
C LEU A 221 3.76 -17.87 12.82
N PHE A 222 3.93 -16.65 12.34
CA PHE A 222 3.37 -16.18 11.07
C PHE A 222 4.45 -15.56 10.18
N PRO A 223 4.27 -15.61 8.84
CA PRO A 223 5.08 -14.82 7.93
C PRO A 223 4.86 -13.32 8.19
N ALA A 224 5.90 -12.50 8.00
CA ALA A 224 5.87 -11.06 8.27
C ALA A 224 5.16 -10.73 9.59
N PRO A 225 5.72 -11.19 10.74
CA PRO A 225 5.03 -11.15 12.03
C PRO A 225 4.66 -9.74 12.47
N GLU A 226 5.44 -8.73 12.07
CA GLU A 226 5.20 -7.31 12.34
C GLU A 226 3.97 -6.75 11.60
N LYS A 227 3.46 -7.48 10.61
CA LYS A 227 2.27 -7.12 9.81
C LYS A 227 1.02 -7.90 10.21
N ARG A 228 1.12 -8.80 11.19
CA ARG A 228 -0.01 -9.61 11.66
C ARG A 228 -0.69 -8.92 12.83
N GLU A 229 -1.82 -8.27 12.59
CA GLU A 229 -2.59 -7.60 13.64
C GLU A 229 -2.98 -8.56 14.75
N GLY A 230 -2.82 -8.12 16.00
CA GLY A 230 -3.08 -8.93 17.18
C GLY A 230 -2.00 -9.94 17.57
N TYR A 231 -0.95 -10.10 16.75
CA TYR A 231 0.21 -10.93 17.07
C TYR A 231 1.39 -10.06 17.49
N LEU A 232 1.62 -9.99 18.78
CA LEU A 232 2.69 -9.20 19.38
C LEU A 232 3.84 -10.10 19.77
N ARG A 233 5.06 -9.65 19.51
CA ARG A 233 6.25 -10.46 19.71
C ARG A 233 7.38 -9.67 20.35
N ALA A 234 8.00 -10.25 21.40
CA ALA A 234 9.19 -9.67 22.02
C ALA A 234 10.21 -10.75 22.39
N ASP A 235 11.50 -10.35 22.42
CA ASP A 235 12.56 -11.18 22.96
C ASP A 235 12.43 -11.23 24.49
N PRO A 236 12.26 -12.42 25.11
CA PRO A 236 12.16 -12.55 26.55
C PRO A 236 13.41 -12.07 27.31
N GLY A 237 14.57 -12.06 26.64
CA GLY A 237 15.83 -11.54 27.18
C GLY A 237 15.95 -10.00 27.15
N HIS A 238 14.96 -9.29 26.54
CA HIS A 238 14.98 -7.84 26.45
C HIS A 238 13.76 -7.19 27.12
N PRO A 239 13.84 -6.89 28.44
CA PRO A 239 12.69 -6.39 29.22
C PRO A 239 11.98 -5.16 28.64
N PRO A 240 12.66 -4.16 28.02
CA PRO A 240 11.96 -3.04 27.41
C PRO A 240 11.04 -3.44 26.26
N SER A 241 11.43 -4.39 25.39
CA SER A 241 10.56 -4.87 24.32
C SER A 241 9.39 -5.70 24.83
N VAL A 242 9.62 -6.49 25.90
CA VAL A 242 8.52 -7.21 26.57
C VAL A 242 7.51 -6.23 27.16
N ALA A 243 7.97 -5.18 27.85
CA ALA A 243 7.09 -4.16 28.41
C ALA A 243 6.30 -3.40 27.33
N ALA A 244 6.96 -3.05 26.21
CA ALA A 244 6.30 -2.39 25.07
C ALA A 244 5.20 -3.28 24.46
N ALA A 245 5.51 -4.56 24.19
CA ALA A 245 4.54 -5.50 23.63
C ALA A 245 3.39 -5.79 24.61
N THR A 246 3.67 -5.84 25.94
CA THR A 246 2.65 -6.01 26.96
C THR A 246 1.72 -4.79 27.03
N LEU A 247 2.26 -3.57 26.97
CA LEU A 247 1.47 -2.35 26.92
C LEU A 247 0.61 -2.30 25.66
N GLU A 248 1.16 -2.63 24.50
CA GLU A 248 0.42 -2.69 23.24
C GLU A 248 -0.74 -3.70 23.33
N ALA A 249 -0.49 -4.90 23.88
CA ALA A 249 -1.53 -5.91 24.10
C ALA A 249 -2.70 -5.37 24.93
N SER A 250 -2.44 -4.57 25.96
CA SER A 250 -3.49 -4.02 26.84
C SER A 250 -4.50 -3.11 26.13
N HIS A 251 -4.12 -2.57 24.96
CA HIS A 251 -4.99 -1.70 24.16
C HIS A 251 -5.79 -2.47 23.09
N LEU A 252 -5.55 -3.77 22.90
CA LEU A 252 -6.20 -4.56 21.86
C LEU A 252 -7.53 -5.19 22.33
N THR A 253 -8.40 -4.38 22.92
CA THR A 253 -9.78 -4.77 23.30
C THR A 253 -10.76 -3.73 22.78
N GLY A 254 -11.92 -4.17 22.31
CA GLY A 254 -12.95 -3.31 21.70
C GLY A 254 -13.22 -3.61 20.25
N THR A 255 -13.78 -2.65 19.55
CA THR A 255 -14.08 -2.75 18.12
C THR A 255 -13.08 -1.92 17.32
N PHE A 256 -12.43 -2.54 16.34
CA PHE A 256 -11.43 -1.94 15.46
C PHE A 256 -11.96 -1.94 14.04
N GLU A 257 -11.74 -0.84 13.32
CA GLU A 257 -12.09 -0.75 11.91
C GLU A 257 -10.92 -1.30 11.06
N LYS A 258 -11.18 -2.37 10.31
CA LYS A 258 -10.21 -2.98 9.39
C LYS A 258 -10.52 -2.56 7.96
N PRO A 259 -9.66 -1.76 7.28
CA PRO A 259 -9.85 -1.43 5.90
C PRO A 259 -9.78 -2.65 4.98
N LEU A 260 -10.68 -2.71 4.00
CA LEU A 260 -10.62 -3.68 2.91
C LEU A 260 -9.69 -3.14 1.81
N TYR A 261 -8.41 -3.43 1.94
CA TYR A 261 -7.36 -2.84 1.11
C TYR A 261 -7.41 -3.22 -0.36
N VAL A 262 -7.93 -4.40 -0.68
CA VAL A 262 -7.95 -4.91 -2.06
C VAL A 262 -9.32 -5.41 -2.45
N LYS A 263 -9.66 -5.19 -3.71
CA LYS A 263 -10.82 -5.77 -4.38
C LYS A 263 -10.35 -6.95 -5.23
N ALA A 264 -11.06 -8.08 -5.13
CA ALA A 264 -10.82 -9.27 -5.94
C ALA A 264 -11.99 -9.55 -6.86
N GLU A 265 -11.71 -9.80 -8.15
CA GLU A 265 -12.67 -10.18 -9.19
C GLU A 265 -12.29 -11.57 -9.74
N PRO A 266 -12.84 -12.65 -9.19
CA PRO A 266 -12.46 -14.02 -9.52
C PRO A 266 -12.53 -14.35 -11.01
N VAL A 267 -13.52 -13.81 -11.72
CA VAL A 267 -13.75 -14.08 -13.17
C VAL A 267 -12.58 -13.62 -14.03
N LEU A 268 -11.87 -12.55 -13.62
CA LEU A 268 -10.71 -12.01 -14.34
C LEU A 268 -9.42 -12.75 -14.02
N CYS A 269 -9.41 -13.60 -12.99
CA CYS A 269 -8.18 -14.24 -12.51
C CYS A 269 -7.69 -15.30 -13.50
N ALA A 270 -6.39 -15.28 -13.76
CA ALA A 270 -5.71 -16.23 -14.63
C ALA A 270 -4.87 -17.27 -13.84
N HIS A 271 -5.24 -17.53 -12.58
CA HIS A 271 -4.48 -18.39 -11.69
C HIS A 271 -4.46 -19.83 -12.18
N SER A 272 -5.63 -20.41 -12.46
CA SER A 272 -5.75 -21.80 -12.87
C SER A 272 -6.91 -21.99 -13.84
N ARG A 273 -6.83 -23.00 -14.69
CA ARG A 273 -7.94 -23.54 -15.49
C ARG A 273 -7.72 -25.03 -15.70
N ALA A 274 -8.78 -25.82 -15.52
CA ALA A 274 -8.73 -27.28 -15.68
C ALA A 274 -7.57 -27.94 -14.92
N GLU A 275 -7.36 -27.53 -13.66
CA GLU A 275 -6.30 -28.02 -12.76
C GLU A 275 -4.86 -27.70 -13.23
N GLN A 276 -4.71 -26.87 -14.28
CA GLN A 276 -3.41 -26.36 -14.72
C GLN A 276 -3.15 -25.00 -14.10
N THR A 277 -2.01 -24.87 -13.40
CA THR A 277 -1.60 -23.59 -12.82
C THR A 277 -1.01 -22.67 -13.89
N GLY A 278 -1.49 -21.44 -13.93
CA GLY A 278 -0.98 -20.37 -14.78
C GLY A 278 -0.30 -19.29 -13.94
N CYS A 279 -0.99 -18.15 -13.72
CA CYS A 279 -0.44 -16.99 -13.02
C CYS A 279 -0.34 -17.20 -11.50
N THR A 280 0.86 -16.99 -10.92
CA THR A 280 1.11 -17.04 -9.46
C THR A 280 1.62 -15.73 -8.88
N ARG A 281 1.75 -14.67 -9.67
CA ARG A 281 2.44 -13.42 -9.32
C ARG A 281 2.06 -12.81 -7.96
N CYS A 282 0.77 -12.76 -7.65
CA CYS A 282 0.30 -12.22 -6.38
C CYS A 282 0.52 -13.18 -5.20
N LEU A 283 0.52 -14.50 -5.44
CA LEU A 283 0.84 -15.51 -4.43
C LEU A 283 2.31 -15.42 -4.01
N ASP A 284 3.21 -15.28 -5.00
CA ASP A 284 4.66 -15.24 -4.78
C ASP A 284 5.11 -13.98 -4.05
N LEU A 285 4.33 -12.89 -4.15
CA LEU A 285 4.64 -11.60 -3.54
C LEU A 285 4.00 -11.36 -2.18
N CYS A 286 2.97 -12.13 -1.78
CA CYS A 286 2.23 -11.79 -0.55
C CYS A 286 3.05 -12.11 0.71
N PRO A 287 3.58 -11.11 1.44
CA PRO A 287 4.47 -11.37 2.57
C PRO A 287 3.75 -11.98 3.77
N THR A 288 2.45 -11.71 3.92
CA THR A 288 1.64 -12.16 5.06
C THR A 288 0.96 -13.50 4.83
N GLY A 289 0.99 -14.04 3.60
CA GLY A 289 0.24 -15.23 3.24
C GLY A 289 -1.27 -15.03 3.18
N ALA A 290 -1.75 -13.78 3.04
CA ALA A 290 -3.17 -13.46 2.92
C ALA A 290 -3.80 -13.98 1.61
N ILE A 291 -2.99 -14.27 0.60
CA ILE A 291 -3.45 -14.73 -0.72
C ILE A 291 -3.22 -16.22 -0.83
N VAL A 292 -4.27 -16.97 -1.14
CA VAL A 292 -4.21 -18.44 -1.28
C VAL A 292 -4.94 -18.89 -2.55
N PRO A 293 -4.53 -20.03 -3.15
CA PRO A 293 -5.29 -20.65 -4.23
C PRO A 293 -6.71 -21.04 -3.81
N ALA A 294 -7.69 -20.77 -4.68
CA ALA A 294 -9.10 -21.09 -4.47
C ALA A 294 -9.74 -21.65 -5.77
N GLY A 295 -9.22 -22.78 -6.24
CA GLY A 295 -9.62 -23.35 -7.52
C GLY A 295 -9.04 -22.59 -8.70
N ASP A 296 -9.88 -22.10 -9.60
CA ASP A 296 -9.44 -21.37 -10.81
C ASP A 296 -8.98 -19.93 -10.54
N HIS A 297 -9.14 -19.43 -9.32
CA HIS A 297 -8.76 -18.09 -8.91
C HIS A 297 -7.99 -18.11 -7.59
N VAL A 298 -7.55 -16.96 -7.14
CA VAL A 298 -7.01 -16.76 -5.79
C VAL A 298 -8.03 -16.10 -4.89
N SER A 299 -7.96 -16.41 -3.60
CA SER A 299 -8.73 -15.75 -2.54
C SER A 299 -7.80 -14.87 -1.69
N VAL A 300 -8.30 -13.75 -1.21
CA VAL A 300 -7.58 -12.85 -0.31
C VAL A 300 -8.31 -12.81 1.02
N ASP A 301 -7.64 -13.19 2.09
CA ASP A 301 -8.16 -13.04 3.44
C ASP A 301 -7.97 -11.57 3.91
N PRO A 302 -9.04 -10.80 4.08
CA PRO A 302 -8.93 -9.40 4.45
C PRO A 302 -8.37 -9.18 5.86
N MET A 303 -8.56 -10.16 6.78
CA MET A 303 -8.06 -10.06 8.15
C MET A 303 -6.54 -10.25 8.23
N ILE A 304 -5.99 -11.01 7.30
CA ILE A 304 -4.54 -11.26 7.19
C ILE A 304 -3.85 -10.22 6.30
N CYS A 305 -4.60 -9.60 5.39
CA CYS A 305 -4.07 -8.61 4.45
C CYS A 305 -3.55 -7.36 5.18
N ALA A 306 -2.27 -7.04 5.00
CA ALA A 306 -1.64 -5.86 5.60
C ALA A 306 -1.69 -4.60 4.70
N GLY A 307 -2.34 -4.64 3.53
CA GLY A 307 -2.54 -3.46 2.70
C GLY A 307 -1.31 -2.94 1.95
N CYS A 308 -0.24 -3.72 1.80
CA CYS A 308 0.99 -3.27 1.13
C CYS A 308 0.83 -2.95 -0.38
N GLY A 309 -0.22 -3.45 -1.04
CA GLY A 309 -0.60 -3.09 -2.40
C GLY A 309 0.15 -3.78 -3.55
N ALA A 310 1.28 -4.45 -3.29
CA ALA A 310 2.12 -5.05 -4.33
C ALA A 310 1.39 -6.06 -5.23
N CYS A 311 0.44 -6.82 -4.68
CA CYS A 311 -0.37 -7.75 -5.46
C CYS A 311 -1.23 -7.07 -6.55
N SER A 312 -1.65 -5.83 -6.32
CA SER A 312 -2.37 -5.01 -7.30
C SER A 312 -1.46 -4.57 -8.44
N SER A 313 -0.22 -4.16 -8.15
CA SER A 313 0.72 -3.68 -9.17
C SER A 313 1.16 -4.77 -10.15
N VAL A 314 1.23 -6.03 -9.70
CA VAL A 314 1.66 -7.17 -10.53
C VAL A 314 0.52 -7.92 -11.21
N CYS A 315 -0.74 -7.63 -10.88
CA CYS A 315 -1.88 -8.37 -11.45
C CYS A 315 -2.09 -8.02 -12.93
N PRO A 316 -1.86 -8.96 -13.88
CA PRO A 316 -1.92 -8.66 -15.31
C PRO A 316 -3.34 -8.44 -15.83
N SER A 317 -4.34 -8.98 -15.16
CA SER A 317 -5.75 -8.92 -15.58
C SER A 317 -6.56 -7.89 -14.79
N GLY A 318 -6.00 -7.32 -13.71
CA GLY A 318 -6.76 -6.50 -12.78
C GLY A 318 -7.73 -7.27 -11.89
N ALA A 319 -7.60 -8.60 -11.82
CA ALA A 319 -8.38 -9.45 -10.91
C ALA A 319 -8.19 -9.07 -9.45
N ILE A 320 -7.00 -8.60 -9.09
CA ILE A 320 -6.73 -7.93 -7.81
C ILE A 320 -6.41 -6.47 -8.11
N SER A 321 -7.11 -5.57 -7.46
CA SER A 321 -6.86 -4.13 -7.52
C SER A 321 -6.87 -3.52 -6.12
N TYR A 322 -6.05 -2.50 -5.89
CA TYR A 322 -6.05 -1.75 -4.63
C TYR A 322 -7.31 -0.89 -4.53
N ASP A 323 -7.93 -0.84 -3.33
CA ASP A 323 -9.24 -0.17 -3.12
C ASP A 323 -9.25 0.78 -1.90
N ALA A 324 -8.11 1.00 -1.27
CA ALA A 324 -7.98 1.88 -0.10
C ALA A 324 -6.79 2.87 -0.21
N PRO A 325 -6.81 3.88 -1.08
CA PRO A 325 -7.87 4.30 -2.00
C PRO A 325 -7.87 3.51 -3.33
N PRO A 326 -8.98 3.57 -4.10
CA PRO A 326 -9.05 2.94 -5.42
C PRO A 326 -7.97 3.45 -6.39
N VAL A 327 -7.45 2.55 -7.23
CA VAL A 327 -6.39 2.83 -8.21
C VAL A 327 -6.73 4.02 -9.12
N ASP A 328 -8.01 4.18 -9.50
CA ASP A 328 -8.46 5.31 -10.31
C ASP A 328 -8.20 6.67 -9.66
N LEU A 329 -8.25 6.75 -8.33
CA LEU A 329 -7.91 7.97 -7.62
C LEU A 329 -6.41 8.28 -7.75
N THR A 330 -5.55 7.26 -7.68
CA THR A 330 -4.09 7.43 -7.87
C THR A 330 -3.78 8.03 -9.25
N PHE A 331 -4.36 7.48 -10.33
CA PHE A 331 -4.20 8.04 -11.67
C PHE A 331 -4.72 9.47 -11.76
N ARG A 332 -5.84 9.77 -11.13
CA ARG A 332 -6.42 11.11 -11.09
C ARG A 332 -5.54 12.10 -10.34
N ARG A 333 -4.97 11.70 -9.19
CA ARG A 333 -4.02 12.51 -8.41
C ARG A 333 -2.79 12.86 -9.26
N VAL A 334 -2.14 11.86 -9.87
CA VAL A 334 -0.98 12.04 -10.75
C VAL A 334 -1.29 13.01 -11.90
N GLN A 335 -2.43 12.84 -12.57
CA GLN A 335 -2.84 13.74 -13.65
C GLN A 335 -3.09 15.16 -13.18
N THR A 336 -3.81 15.32 -12.06
CA THR A 336 -4.12 16.65 -11.50
C THR A 336 -2.85 17.40 -11.15
N LEU A 337 -1.89 16.73 -10.50
CA LEU A 337 -0.60 17.33 -10.17
C LEU A 337 0.14 17.83 -11.43
N ALA A 338 0.29 16.98 -12.46
CA ALA A 338 0.98 17.35 -13.69
C ALA A 338 0.28 18.49 -14.42
N GLN A 339 -1.03 18.36 -14.66
CA GLN A 339 -1.81 19.32 -15.44
C GLN A 339 -1.86 20.69 -14.78
N THR A 340 -2.10 20.74 -13.45
CA THR A 340 -2.16 22.02 -12.73
C THR A 340 -0.80 22.69 -12.68
N TYR A 341 0.28 21.94 -12.44
CA TYR A 341 1.63 22.48 -12.42
C TYR A 341 2.01 23.11 -13.77
N LEU A 342 1.75 22.40 -14.88
CA LEU A 342 2.05 22.89 -16.23
C LEU A 342 1.15 24.09 -16.61
N ALA A 343 -0.13 24.06 -16.29
CA ALA A 343 -1.07 25.14 -16.53
C ALA A 343 -0.70 26.42 -15.74
N ALA A 344 -0.11 26.26 -14.55
CA ALA A 344 0.42 27.35 -13.74
C ALA A 344 1.77 27.92 -14.25
N GLY A 345 2.26 27.45 -15.40
CA GLY A 345 3.50 27.93 -16.01
C GLY A 345 4.77 27.19 -15.56
N GLY A 346 4.65 26.16 -14.75
CA GLY A 346 5.77 25.28 -14.36
C GLY A 346 6.31 24.52 -15.56
N LYS A 347 7.59 24.13 -15.51
CA LYS A 347 8.28 23.40 -16.58
C LYS A 347 8.93 22.14 -16.02
N ASP A 348 8.95 21.10 -16.84
CA ASP A 348 9.64 19.84 -16.58
C ASP A 348 9.45 19.28 -15.15
N PRO A 349 8.17 19.09 -14.68
CA PRO A 349 7.90 18.64 -13.33
C PRO A 349 8.47 17.23 -13.09
N ARG A 350 8.97 16.98 -11.89
CA ARG A 350 9.42 15.67 -11.42
C ARG A 350 8.46 15.17 -10.34
N LEU A 351 8.02 13.92 -10.45
CA LEU A 351 7.15 13.30 -9.44
C LEU A 351 8.01 12.56 -8.41
N LEU A 352 7.85 12.87 -7.14
CA LEU A 352 8.42 12.13 -6.01
C LEU A 352 7.31 11.36 -5.29
N VAL A 353 7.25 10.05 -5.49
CA VAL A 353 6.28 9.17 -4.84
C VAL A 353 6.91 8.62 -3.56
N HIS A 354 6.22 8.79 -2.45
CA HIS A 354 6.73 8.40 -1.13
C HIS A 354 5.61 7.87 -0.23
N ASP A 355 5.97 7.24 0.87
CA ASP A 355 5.07 6.83 1.96
C ASP A 355 5.15 7.79 3.16
N ALA A 356 4.60 7.37 4.31
CA ALA A 356 4.63 8.17 5.53
C ALA A 356 6.06 8.47 6.01
N HIS A 357 6.99 7.52 5.88
CA HIS A 357 8.41 7.75 6.21
C HIS A 357 9.01 8.86 5.34
N GLY A 358 8.72 8.81 4.03
CA GLY A 358 9.15 9.85 3.10
C GLY A 358 8.53 11.22 3.39
N ARG A 359 7.28 11.28 3.88
CA ARG A 359 6.69 12.52 4.36
C ARG A 359 7.50 13.13 5.50
N ASP A 360 7.83 12.32 6.52
CA ASP A 360 8.61 12.79 7.67
C ASP A 360 10.00 13.31 7.24
N MET A 361 10.64 12.64 6.28
CA MET A 361 11.91 13.10 5.69
C MET A 361 11.77 14.45 4.95
N ILE A 362 10.70 14.63 4.18
CA ILE A 362 10.40 15.88 3.48
C ILE A 362 10.20 17.02 4.48
N GLU A 363 9.44 16.78 5.55
CA GLU A 363 9.23 17.76 6.60
C GLU A 363 10.54 18.15 7.32
N LEU A 364 11.39 17.17 7.64
CA LEU A 364 12.69 17.44 8.25
C LEU A 364 13.61 18.22 7.30
N ALA A 365 13.67 17.84 6.02
CA ALA A 365 14.45 18.55 5.01
C ALA A 365 13.98 20.00 4.81
N ALA A 366 12.66 20.25 4.85
CA ALA A 366 12.09 21.57 4.72
C ALA A 366 12.40 22.46 5.94
N ARG A 367 12.32 21.91 7.15
CA ARG A 367 12.49 22.64 8.41
C ARG A 367 13.94 22.91 8.79
N HIS A 368 14.84 22.01 8.42
CA HIS A 368 16.23 22.02 8.89
C HIS A 368 17.27 21.99 7.77
N GLY A 369 16.86 21.79 6.52
CA GLY A 369 17.74 21.69 5.37
C GLY A 369 17.30 22.55 4.19
N ARG A 370 17.49 22.01 2.97
CA ARG A 370 17.21 22.74 1.70
C ARG A 370 15.77 22.60 1.22
N GLY A 371 14.97 21.70 1.81
CA GLY A 371 13.64 21.35 1.33
C GLY A 371 13.67 20.62 -0.02
N LEU A 372 12.57 20.69 -0.77
CA LEU A 372 12.44 20.09 -2.10
C LEU A 372 12.67 21.12 -3.21
N PRO A 373 13.35 20.75 -4.33
CA PRO A 373 13.40 21.61 -5.53
C PRO A 373 12.01 22.05 -6.00
N ALA A 374 11.88 23.24 -6.60
CA ALA A 374 10.62 23.81 -7.02
C ALA A 374 9.84 22.96 -8.05
N ASP A 375 10.56 22.17 -8.85
CA ASP A 375 10.01 21.26 -9.87
C ASP A 375 9.71 19.84 -9.35
N VAL A 376 10.10 19.51 -8.11
CA VAL A 376 9.80 18.21 -7.50
C VAL A 376 8.47 18.28 -6.77
N ILE A 377 7.49 17.52 -7.26
CA ILE A 377 6.13 17.46 -6.71
C ILE A 377 5.99 16.15 -5.93
N PRO A 378 5.84 16.21 -4.61
CA PRO A 378 5.67 15.00 -3.79
C PRO A 378 4.24 14.47 -3.88
N LEU A 379 4.12 13.13 -3.97
CA LEU A 379 2.87 12.38 -3.93
C LEU A 379 2.96 11.30 -2.84
N GLU A 380 2.22 11.47 -1.77
CA GLU A 380 2.16 10.48 -0.70
C GLU A 380 1.22 9.33 -1.07
N MET A 381 1.68 8.10 -0.85
CA MET A 381 0.93 6.86 -1.03
C MET A 381 0.85 6.10 0.29
N SER A 382 -0.35 5.72 0.72
CA SER A 382 -0.55 4.85 1.88
C SER A 382 0.02 3.43 1.67
N ALA A 383 0.04 2.97 0.41
CA ALA A 383 0.60 1.69 0.00
C ALA A 383 1.49 1.89 -1.23
N ILE A 384 2.77 2.16 -0.99
CA ILE A 384 3.73 2.45 -2.07
C ILE A 384 3.88 1.29 -3.05
N GLY A 385 3.71 0.04 -2.60
CA GLY A 385 3.71 -1.16 -3.45
C GLY A 385 2.58 -1.20 -4.49
N ALA A 386 1.49 -0.41 -4.30
CA ALA A 386 0.42 -0.28 -5.30
C ALA A 386 0.80 0.64 -6.47
N PHE A 387 1.83 1.48 -6.30
CA PHE A 387 2.33 2.38 -7.35
C PHE A 387 3.31 1.62 -8.25
N GLY A 388 2.78 0.92 -9.24
CA GLY A 388 3.56 0.08 -10.14
C GLY A 388 3.90 0.76 -11.48
N HIS A 389 4.37 -0.07 -12.43
CA HIS A 389 4.77 0.39 -13.76
C HIS A 389 3.68 1.19 -14.48
N ALA A 390 2.42 0.83 -14.32
CA ALA A 390 1.31 1.50 -14.99
C ALA A 390 1.14 2.96 -14.52
N GLU A 391 1.23 3.19 -13.20
CA GLU A 391 1.17 4.51 -12.59
C GLU A 391 2.41 5.34 -12.95
N MET A 392 3.60 4.72 -12.97
CA MET A 392 4.87 5.37 -13.33
C MET A 392 4.84 5.89 -14.77
N VAL A 393 4.50 5.03 -15.75
CA VAL A 393 4.45 5.45 -17.16
C VAL A 393 3.28 6.40 -17.43
N ALA A 394 2.17 6.28 -16.73
CA ALA A 394 1.06 7.23 -16.80
C ALA A 394 1.48 8.62 -16.31
N GLY A 395 2.30 8.69 -15.26
CA GLY A 395 2.90 9.93 -14.78
C GLY A 395 3.76 10.62 -15.83
N LEU A 396 4.64 9.87 -16.47
CA LEU A 396 5.46 10.39 -17.59
C LEU A 396 4.59 10.88 -18.75
N ALA A 397 3.57 10.10 -19.12
CA ALA A 397 2.65 10.48 -20.19
C ALA A 397 1.77 11.70 -19.82
N ALA A 398 1.48 11.91 -18.54
CA ALA A 398 0.75 13.08 -18.05
C ALA A 398 1.57 14.39 -18.08
N GLY A 399 2.89 14.30 -18.29
CA GLY A 399 3.78 15.44 -18.44
C GLY A 399 4.91 15.54 -17.43
N PHE A 400 5.07 14.57 -16.52
CA PHE A 400 6.25 14.53 -15.66
C PHE A 400 7.51 14.19 -16.48
N ALA A 401 8.60 14.90 -16.22
CA ALA A 401 9.90 14.63 -16.81
C ALA A 401 10.50 13.34 -16.24
N ASN A 402 10.39 13.16 -14.93
CA ASN A 402 10.89 12.00 -14.21
C ASN A 402 9.87 11.55 -13.13
N VAL A 403 9.91 10.27 -12.81
CA VAL A 403 9.19 9.67 -11.66
C VAL A 403 10.21 8.99 -10.76
N THR A 404 10.33 9.45 -9.54
CA THR A 404 11.18 8.87 -8.50
C THR A 404 10.30 8.25 -7.43
N VAL A 405 10.52 6.98 -7.11
CA VAL A 405 9.83 6.29 -6.01
C VAL A 405 10.78 6.17 -4.84
N MET A 406 10.38 6.68 -3.68
CA MET A 406 11.16 6.64 -2.44
C MET A 406 10.44 5.79 -1.40
N PRO A 407 10.77 4.50 -1.30
CA PRO A 407 10.15 3.59 -0.35
C PRO A 407 10.71 3.80 1.06
N GLY A 408 9.86 3.66 2.07
CA GLY A 408 10.29 3.57 3.46
C GLY A 408 10.89 2.20 3.81
N PRO A 409 11.51 2.06 5.00
CA PRO A 409 12.26 0.86 5.41
C PRO A 409 11.46 -0.45 5.45
N GLY A 410 10.12 -0.37 5.50
CA GLY A 410 9.24 -1.54 5.54
C GLY A 410 8.69 -1.98 4.18
N ALA A 411 9.10 -1.33 3.09
CA ALA A 411 8.63 -1.65 1.74
C ALA A 411 9.35 -2.89 1.16
N ASP A 412 8.68 -3.61 0.26
CA ASP A 412 9.29 -4.69 -0.51
C ASP A 412 10.11 -4.13 -1.67
N SER A 413 11.41 -3.97 -1.45
CA SER A 413 12.34 -3.38 -2.43
C SER A 413 12.39 -4.21 -3.72
N ALA A 414 12.41 -5.54 -3.64
CA ALA A 414 12.51 -6.40 -4.83
C ALA A 414 11.27 -6.27 -5.73
N ALA A 415 10.08 -6.19 -5.14
CA ALA A 415 8.85 -5.96 -5.89
C ALA A 415 8.86 -4.60 -6.59
N LEU A 416 9.31 -3.54 -5.90
CA LEU A 416 9.41 -2.19 -6.47
C LEU A 416 10.47 -2.11 -7.56
N GLU A 417 11.64 -2.72 -7.37
CA GLU A 417 12.71 -2.79 -8.38
C GLU A 417 12.21 -3.45 -9.67
N ALA A 418 11.46 -4.55 -9.57
CA ALA A 418 10.87 -5.21 -10.74
C ALA A 418 9.84 -4.31 -11.46
N GLN A 419 9.04 -3.53 -10.72
CA GLN A 419 8.10 -2.56 -11.30
C GLN A 419 8.82 -1.39 -11.97
N VAL A 420 9.89 -0.87 -11.37
CA VAL A 420 10.73 0.18 -11.94
C VAL A 420 11.44 -0.32 -13.21
N ALA A 421 12.01 -1.51 -13.20
CA ALA A 421 12.64 -2.11 -14.38
C ALA A 421 11.65 -2.26 -15.56
N LEU A 422 10.42 -2.69 -15.27
CA LEU A 422 9.36 -2.76 -16.27
C LEU A 422 8.96 -1.36 -16.79
N ALA A 423 8.83 -0.38 -15.90
CA ALA A 423 8.52 0.99 -16.27
C ALA A 423 9.62 1.62 -17.13
N GLN A 424 10.89 1.35 -16.83
CA GLN A 424 12.04 1.79 -17.64
C GLN A 424 12.06 1.15 -19.02
N ALA A 425 11.64 -0.10 -19.15
CA ALA A 425 11.51 -0.75 -20.46
C ALA A 425 10.32 -0.23 -21.28
N LEU A 426 9.30 0.30 -20.62
CA LEU A 426 8.12 0.91 -21.24
C LEU A 426 8.30 2.40 -21.53
N ALA A 427 9.33 3.02 -20.96
CA ALA A 427 9.70 4.40 -21.13
C ALA A 427 11.19 4.50 -21.53
N GLU A 428 11.75 5.69 -21.55
CA GLU A 428 13.19 5.85 -21.71
C GLU A 428 13.93 5.48 -20.42
N PRO A 429 15.08 4.81 -20.48
CA PRO A 429 15.96 4.62 -19.33
C PRO A 429 16.24 5.95 -18.62
N ASN A 430 16.34 5.92 -17.30
CA ASN A 430 16.60 7.09 -16.42
C ASN A 430 15.42 8.05 -16.20
N ARG A 431 14.24 7.80 -16.78
CA ARG A 431 13.05 8.60 -16.46
C ARG A 431 12.30 8.08 -15.23
N VAL A 432 12.54 6.84 -14.81
CA VAL A 432 11.99 6.23 -13.61
C VAL A 432 13.13 5.70 -12.76
N ALA A 433 13.12 5.99 -11.45
CA ALA A 433 14.16 5.55 -10.53
C ALA A 433 13.60 5.23 -9.14
N LEU A 434 14.32 4.39 -8.39
CA LEU A 434 14.18 4.28 -6.95
C LEU A 434 15.18 5.22 -6.27
N LEU A 435 14.75 5.86 -5.20
CA LEU A 435 15.60 6.62 -4.29
C LEU A 435 15.60 5.93 -2.94
N ASP A 436 16.58 5.09 -2.70
CA ASP A 436 16.80 4.47 -1.40
C ASP A 436 17.63 5.44 -0.54
N CYS A 437 16.98 6.08 0.41
CA CYS A 437 17.58 7.09 1.25
C CYS A 437 16.93 7.10 2.63
N SER A 438 17.75 7.13 3.67
CA SER A 438 17.30 7.18 5.07
C SER A 438 17.66 8.49 5.78
N ASP A 439 18.27 9.43 5.05
CA ASP A 439 18.69 10.73 5.57
C ASP A 439 18.02 11.87 4.80
N PRO A 440 17.36 12.84 5.50
CA PRO A 440 16.67 13.95 4.86
C PRO A 440 17.58 14.89 4.04
N GLU A 441 18.82 15.10 4.47
CA GLU A 441 19.78 15.95 3.77
C GLU A 441 20.25 15.26 2.48
N ALA A 442 20.62 13.97 2.56
CA ALA A 442 21.01 13.18 1.39
C ALA A 442 19.87 13.05 0.36
N MET A 443 18.61 12.90 0.83
CA MET A 443 17.43 12.94 -0.04
C MET A 443 17.33 14.27 -0.78
N SER A 444 17.42 15.37 -0.06
CA SER A 444 17.33 16.72 -0.62
C SER A 444 18.45 16.96 -1.64
N ASP A 445 19.70 16.63 -1.30
CA ASP A 445 20.84 16.80 -2.19
C ASP A 445 20.71 15.96 -3.46
N ALA A 446 20.31 14.70 -3.35
CA ALA A 446 20.08 13.84 -4.52
C ALA A 446 19.02 14.43 -5.47
N LEU A 447 17.97 15.05 -4.93
CA LEU A 447 16.92 15.68 -5.74
C LEU A 447 17.35 17.01 -6.36
N PHE A 448 18.19 17.80 -5.68
CA PHE A 448 18.76 19.04 -6.22
C PHE A 448 19.84 18.80 -7.27
N ASP A 449 20.62 17.73 -7.14
CA ASP A 449 21.69 17.39 -8.09
C ASP A 449 21.18 16.77 -9.39
N GLN A 450 19.93 16.26 -9.40
CA GLN A 450 19.31 15.75 -10.61
C GLN A 450 18.85 16.89 -11.52
N THR A 451 19.29 16.86 -12.78
CA THR A 451 18.75 17.74 -13.83
C THR A 451 17.74 16.94 -14.65
N PRO A 452 16.46 17.34 -14.66
CA PRO A 452 15.47 16.65 -15.48
C PRO A 452 15.82 16.78 -16.97
N ALA A 453 15.65 15.68 -17.70
CA ALA A 453 15.63 15.78 -19.17
C ALA A 453 14.36 16.55 -19.58
N PRO A 454 14.43 17.48 -20.56
CA PRO A 454 13.25 18.17 -21.04
C PRO A 454 12.18 17.18 -21.50
N ASN A 455 10.94 17.36 -21.05
CA ASN A 455 9.85 16.49 -21.48
C ASN A 455 9.39 16.90 -22.89
N ALA A 456 9.78 16.13 -23.91
CA ALA A 456 9.37 16.36 -25.30
C ALA A 456 7.97 15.82 -25.62
N VAL A 457 7.34 15.11 -24.69
CA VAL A 457 6.04 14.45 -24.90
C VAL A 457 4.90 15.44 -24.70
N THR A 458 3.99 15.50 -25.68
CA THR A 458 2.72 16.20 -25.47
C THR A 458 1.92 15.47 -24.41
N PRO A 459 1.55 16.12 -23.29
CA PRO A 459 0.82 15.47 -22.22
C PRO A 459 -0.48 14.82 -22.69
N VAL A 460 -0.69 13.57 -22.34
CA VAL A 460 -1.90 12.81 -22.64
C VAL A 460 -2.55 12.31 -21.34
N ARG A 461 -3.84 11.99 -21.44
CA ARG A 461 -4.59 11.39 -20.36
C ARG A 461 -4.96 9.95 -20.70
N PRO A 462 -4.13 8.95 -20.37
CA PRO A 462 -4.48 7.56 -20.55
C PRO A 462 -5.71 7.18 -19.72
N MET A 463 -6.61 6.38 -20.26
CA MET A 463 -7.86 5.99 -19.62
C MET A 463 -8.15 4.50 -19.83
N GLY A 464 -8.96 3.95 -18.93
CA GLY A 464 -9.39 2.56 -18.98
C GLY A 464 -8.76 1.69 -17.90
N THR A 465 -8.60 0.40 -18.16
CA THR A 465 -7.90 -0.53 -17.25
C THR A 465 -6.41 -0.19 -17.15
N ARG A 466 -5.73 -0.62 -16.09
CA ARG A 466 -4.26 -0.44 -15.93
C ARG A 466 -3.50 -0.87 -17.19
N ARG A 467 -3.90 -1.96 -17.82
CA ARG A 467 -3.32 -2.46 -19.06
C ARG A 467 -3.49 -1.49 -20.23
N GLN A 468 -4.70 -0.95 -20.40
CA GLN A 468 -5.00 0.04 -21.44
C GLN A 468 -4.25 1.36 -21.17
N ILE A 469 -4.20 1.79 -19.91
CA ILE A 469 -3.44 2.97 -19.47
C ILE A 469 -1.96 2.81 -19.80
N THR A 470 -1.35 1.68 -19.46
CA THR A 470 0.06 1.39 -19.76
C THR A 470 0.34 1.46 -21.26
N ARG A 471 -0.50 0.82 -22.09
CA ARG A 471 -0.33 0.82 -23.55
C ARG A 471 -0.46 2.21 -24.14
N GLN A 472 -1.49 2.98 -23.74
CA GLN A 472 -1.68 4.36 -24.20
C GLN A 472 -0.51 5.27 -23.79
N ALA A 473 -0.03 5.10 -22.55
CA ALA A 473 1.12 5.85 -22.04
C ALA A 473 2.41 5.50 -22.82
N ALA A 474 2.71 4.20 -22.97
CA ALA A 474 3.89 3.77 -23.74
C ALA A 474 3.85 4.26 -25.18
N ARG A 475 2.67 4.23 -25.84
CA ARG A 475 2.50 4.76 -27.21
C ARG A 475 2.74 6.26 -27.29
N ALA A 476 2.31 7.03 -26.26
CA ALA A 476 2.57 8.47 -26.22
C ALA A 476 4.05 8.80 -25.98
N LEU A 477 4.75 7.95 -25.19
CA LEU A 477 6.18 8.09 -24.94
C LEU A 477 7.04 7.67 -26.13
N HIS A 478 6.55 6.73 -26.97
CA HIS A 478 7.26 6.17 -28.11
C HIS A 478 6.40 6.24 -29.39
N PRO A 479 6.13 7.44 -29.94
CA PRO A 479 5.20 7.60 -31.06
C PRO A 479 5.65 6.89 -32.35
N ASP A 480 6.94 6.65 -32.51
CA ASP A 480 7.54 6.06 -33.73
C ASP A 480 7.89 4.57 -33.53
N ALA A 481 7.71 4.00 -32.35
CA ALA A 481 8.03 2.61 -32.09
C ALA A 481 6.84 1.69 -32.40
N GLU A 482 7.11 0.59 -33.10
CA GLU A 482 6.12 -0.46 -33.33
C GLU A 482 6.07 -1.47 -32.17
N GLN A 483 7.22 -1.74 -31.55
CA GLN A 483 7.36 -2.71 -30.46
C GLN A 483 8.41 -2.26 -29.44
N LEU A 484 8.18 -2.60 -28.18
CA LEU A 484 9.13 -2.41 -27.08
C LEU A 484 9.52 -3.79 -26.52
N PRO A 485 10.81 -4.12 -26.42
CA PRO A 485 11.26 -5.31 -25.71
C PRO A 485 11.06 -5.13 -24.21
N LEU A 486 10.59 -6.18 -23.54
CA LEU A 486 10.31 -6.13 -22.11
C LEU A 486 11.16 -7.17 -21.36
N PRO A 487 11.40 -6.97 -20.05
CA PRO A 487 12.11 -7.94 -19.23
C PRO A 487 11.30 -9.24 -19.09
N ASP A 488 12.01 -10.33 -18.78
CA ASP A 488 11.39 -11.61 -18.49
C ASP A 488 10.35 -11.48 -17.38
N GLY A 489 9.26 -12.22 -17.53
CA GLY A 489 8.15 -12.15 -16.58
C GLY A 489 7.24 -10.94 -16.75
N ALA A 490 7.44 -10.06 -17.73
CA ALA A 490 6.51 -8.96 -18.01
C ALA A 490 5.08 -9.46 -18.25
N PRO A 491 4.05 -8.69 -17.86
CA PRO A 491 2.64 -9.08 -18.06
C PRO A 491 2.12 -8.83 -19.49
N TYR A 492 2.97 -8.42 -20.39
CA TYR A 492 2.70 -8.12 -21.81
C TYR A 492 3.58 -8.97 -22.70
N GLY A 493 3.07 -9.42 -23.83
CA GLY A 493 3.88 -10.16 -24.79
C GLY A 493 3.07 -10.98 -25.79
N ALA A 494 3.81 -11.54 -26.73
CA ALA A 494 3.30 -12.46 -27.73
C ALA A 494 3.40 -13.92 -27.27
N ILE A 495 2.71 -14.77 -27.99
CA ILE A 495 3.00 -16.20 -28.08
C ILE A 495 3.62 -16.50 -29.44
N LEU A 496 4.64 -17.34 -29.45
CA LEU A 496 5.23 -17.90 -30.66
C LEU A 496 4.79 -19.34 -30.77
N VAL A 497 4.23 -19.71 -31.93
CA VAL A 497 3.74 -21.05 -32.18
C VAL A 497 4.64 -21.75 -33.21
N ASN A 498 5.24 -22.85 -32.81
CA ASN A 498 5.94 -23.74 -33.74
C ASN A 498 4.92 -24.46 -34.64
N LYS A 499 4.86 -24.05 -35.90
CA LYS A 499 3.88 -24.55 -36.87
C LYS A 499 4.09 -26.02 -37.23
N ASP A 500 5.33 -26.53 -37.12
CA ASP A 500 5.65 -27.88 -37.46
C ASP A 500 5.23 -28.89 -36.36
N SER A 501 5.19 -28.40 -35.10
CA SER A 501 4.77 -29.21 -33.96
C SER A 501 3.28 -29.04 -33.66
N CYS A 502 2.65 -27.89 -34.03
CA CYS A 502 1.27 -27.59 -33.67
C CYS A 502 0.25 -28.44 -34.42
N THR A 503 -0.50 -29.28 -33.73
CA THR A 503 -1.56 -30.13 -34.29
C THR A 503 -2.93 -29.46 -34.41
N LEU A 504 -3.04 -28.16 -34.02
CA LEU A 504 -4.32 -27.42 -33.97
C LEU A 504 -5.39 -28.11 -33.09
N CYS A 505 -5.01 -28.72 -32.00
CA CYS A 505 -5.92 -29.37 -31.04
C CYS A 505 -6.81 -28.37 -30.27
N LEU A 506 -6.52 -27.08 -30.31
CA LEU A 506 -7.26 -25.94 -29.69
C LEU A 506 -7.33 -25.98 -28.16
N SER A 507 -6.59 -26.84 -27.48
CA SER A 507 -6.53 -26.86 -26.00
C SER A 507 -6.11 -25.51 -25.42
N CYS A 508 -5.17 -24.82 -26.06
CA CYS A 508 -4.71 -23.48 -25.67
C CYS A 508 -5.80 -22.39 -25.82
N VAL A 509 -6.72 -22.54 -26.77
CA VAL A 509 -7.86 -21.64 -26.97
C VAL A 509 -8.87 -21.81 -25.84
N SER A 510 -9.23 -23.07 -25.52
CA SER A 510 -10.26 -23.37 -24.51
C SER A 510 -9.87 -22.94 -23.10
N LEU A 511 -8.56 -22.86 -22.78
CA LEU A 511 -8.06 -22.47 -21.48
C LEU A 511 -7.62 -20.99 -21.36
N CYS A 512 -7.65 -20.22 -22.47
CA CYS A 512 -7.22 -18.83 -22.44
C CYS A 512 -8.18 -17.96 -21.61
N PRO A 513 -7.77 -17.48 -20.41
CA PRO A 513 -8.69 -16.79 -19.52
C PRO A 513 -9.13 -15.41 -20.02
N SER A 514 -8.34 -14.79 -20.89
CA SER A 514 -8.61 -13.47 -21.46
C SER A 514 -9.21 -13.51 -22.86
N GLY A 515 -9.31 -14.71 -23.46
CA GLY A 515 -9.74 -14.86 -24.84
C GLY A 515 -8.73 -14.33 -25.88
N ALA A 516 -7.48 -14.11 -25.48
CA ALA A 516 -6.41 -13.68 -26.40
C ALA A 516 -6.14 -14.69 -27.52
N LEU A 517 -6.38 -15.97 -27.25
CA LEU A 517 -6.34 -17.05 -28.24
C LEU A 517 -7.74 -17.40 -28.69
N GLY A 518 -7.92 -17.54 -29.99
CA GLY A 518 -9.17 -17.95 -30.62
C GLY A 518 -8.91 -18.92 -31.77
N ASP A 519 -9.95 -19.61 -32.18
CA ASP A 519 -9.99 -20.40 -33.41
C ASP A 519 -10.47 -19.57 -34.59
N ASN A 520 -10.32 -20.11 -35.77
CA ASN A 520 -10.87 -19.57 -37.00
C ASN A 520 -11.85 -20.59 -37.61
N SER A 521 -13.15 -20.29 -37.61
CA SER A 521 -14.19 -21.16 -38.12
C SER A 521 -14.05 -21.49 -39.61
N ASP A 522 -13.38 -20.61 -40.38
CA ASP A 522 -13.30 -20.74 -41.85
C ASP A 522 -12.01 -21.41 -42.30
N LYS A 523 -11.01 -21.47 -41.46
CA LYS A 523 -9.68 -22.02 -41.79
C LYS A 523 -9.05 -22.70 -40.56
N PRO A 524 -8.26 -23.77 -40.74
CA PRO A 524 -7.50 -24.37 -39.64
C PRO A 524 -6.36 -23.44 -39.21
N GLN A 525 -6.68 -22.46 -38.33
CA GLN A 525 -5.78 -21.41 -37.93
C GLN A 525 -6.07 -20.94 -36.52
N LEU A 526 -5.04 -20.76 -35.70
CA LEU A 526 -5.12 -20.03 -34.44
C LEU A 526 -5.16 -18.52 -34.72
N ARG A 527 -6.02 -17.82 -34.02
CA ARG A 527 -6.02 -16.34 -33.92
C ARG A 527 -5.41 -15.94 -32.60
N PHE A 528 -4.63 -14.88 -32.62
CA PHE A 528 -4.01 -14.34 -31.41
C PHE A 528 -4.16 -12.83 -31.37
N GLN A 529 -4.60 -12.30 -30.23
CA GLN A 529 -4.74 -10.90 -29.93
C GLN A 529 -3.77 -10.54 -28.81
N GLU A 530 -2.65 -9.91 -29.16
CA GLU A 530 -1.53 -9.67 -28.25
C GLU A 530 -1.92 -8.73 -27.09
N ASP A 531 -2.71 -7.69 -27.36
CA ASP A 531 -3.14 -6.73 -26.34
C ASP A 531 -4.04 -7.35 -25.24
N ALA A 532 -4.70 -8.47 -25.52
CA ALA A 532 -5.47 -9.24 -24.56
C ALA A 532 -4.64 -10.30 -23.81
N CYS A 533 -3.42 -10.60 -24.28
CA CYS A 533 -2.58 -11.65 -23.69
C CYS A 533 -2.03 -11.25 -22.31
N LEU A 534 -2.28 -12.05 -21.28
CA LEU A 534 -1.85 -11.82 -19.89
C LEU A 534 -0.46 -12.37 -19.57
N GLN A 535 0.18 -13.06 -20.50
CA GLN A 535 1.44 -13.78 -20.27
C GLN A 535 1.36 -14.72 -19.05
N CYS A 536 0.21 -15.41 -18.90
CA CYS A 536 -0.04 -16.29 -17.75
C CYS A 536 0.52 -17.71 -17.89
N GLY A 537 0.93 -18.10 -19.10
CA GLY A 537 1.57 -19.38 -19.37
C GLY A 537 0.62 -20.57 -19.61
N LEU A 538 -0.68 -20.47 -19.29
CA LEU A 538 -1.62 -21.60 -19.39
C LEU A 538 -1.63 -22.28 -20.77
N CYS A 539 -1.52 -21.50 -21.86
CA CYS A 539 -1.49 -22.04 -23.21
C CYS A 539 -0.23 -22.87 -23.50
N ALA A 540 0.90 -22.51 -22.91
CA ALA A 540 2.14 -23.27 -23.04
C ALA A 540 2.08 -24.54 -22.18
N THR A 541 1.61 -24.45 -20.94
CA THR A 541 1.51 -25.58 -20.00
C THR A 541 0.58 -26.69 -20.51
N ILE A 542 -0.56 -26.32 -21.14
CA ILE A 542 -1.54 -27.31 -21.62
C ILE A 542 -1.20 -27.87 -23.01
N CYS A 543 -0.24 -27.29 -23.72
CA CYS A 543 0.09 -27.73 -25.06
C CYS A 543 0.73 -29.13 -25.05
N PRO A 544 0.07 -30.18 -25.60
CA PRO A 544 0.63 -31.54 -25.56
C PRO A 544 1.86 -31.72 -26.47
N GLU A 545 2.07 -30.74 -27.38
CA GLU A 545 3.16 -30.75 -28.36
C GLU A 545 4.28 -29.79 -28.04
N ASP A 546 4.23 -29.12 -26.86
CA ASP A 546 5.17 -28.07 -26.47
C ASP A 546 5.41 -27.01 -27.57
N ALA A 547 4.37 -26.73 -28.37
CA ALA A 547 4.46 -25.90 -29.56
C ALA A 547 4.39 -24.41 -29.28
N ILE A 548 4.19 -23.97 -27.99
CA ILE A 548 3.96 -22.58 -27.63
C ILE A 548 5.07 -22.08 -26.71
N THR A 549 5.70 -20.98 -27.11
CA THR A 549 6.62 -20.21 -26.26
C THR A 549 6.11 -18.78 -26.06
N LEU A 550 6.51 -18.15 -24.96
CA LEU A 550 6.13 -16.79 -24.59
C LEU A 550 7.28 -15.84 -24.94
N GLU A 551 6.96 -14.68 -25.49
CA GLU A 551 7.92 -13.61 -25.80
C GLU A 551 7.49 -12.31 -25.12
N PRO A 552 8.25 -11.83 -24.09
CA PRO A 552 7.94 -10.55 -23.42
C PRO A 552 8.18 -9.36 -24.35
N ARG A 553 7.15 -8.64 -24.69
CA ARG A 553 7.20 -7.42 -25.50
C ARG A 553 5.91 -6.62 -25.35
N LEU A 554 5.91 -5.37 -25.78
CA LEU A 554 4.69 -4.58 -25.96
C LEU A 554 4.57 -4.16 -27.42
N ASP A 555 3.53 -4.64 -28.08
CA ASP A 555 3.17 -4.21 -29.42
C ASP A 555 2.36 -2.90 -29.32
N LEU A 556 2.81 -1.86 -30.04
CA LEU A 556 2.22 -0.52 -30.05
C LEU A 556 1.41 -0.23 -31.34
N THR A 557 1.30 -1.20 -32.24
CA THR A 557 0.56 -1.05 -33.52
C THR A 557 -0.96 -1.15 -33.36
#